data_54a4918f2d491517b3b525dff47f40a4
#
_entry.id   54a4918f2d491517b3b525dff47f40a4
#
_cell.length_a   1.000
_cell.length_b   1.000
_cell.length_c   1.000
_cell.angle_alpha   90.00
_cell.angle_beta   90.00
_cell.angle_gamma   90.00
#
_symmetry.space_group_name_H-M   'P 1'
#
loop_
_entity.id
_entity.type
_entity.pdbx_description
1 polymer ?
#
loop_
_entity_poly.entity_id
_entity_poly.type
_entity_poly.pdbx_seq_one_letter_code
_entity_poly.pdbx_strand_id
1 'polypeptide(L)'
;MPIEYEALIGHLYIVGGRAISVAPPGLLVEAAPKRAARGRETDTFFALVTPAGETIAPAAFYERMAQLASDEYFESSGSVTSALRDVLANINENLFEHNSTDPRRYEANVIAGVLRGADLYLGKIGTGAGLLALKDVTQAFPADFSDKAALKGVSMGVEMTPEIKMAKYTVSANTRLLLADAALAEQPLDEVQAAVGLE
;
A
#
# COMPACT_ATOMS: atom_id res chain seq x y z
N MET A 1 29.02 -6.01 1.47
CA MET A 1 28.23 -4.78 1.45
C MET A 1 26.79 -5.18 1.46
N PRO A 2 25.91 -4.58 2.28
CA PRO A 2 24.49 -4.81 2.14
C PRO A 2 24.06 -4.38 0.73
N ILE A 3 23.15 -5.13 0.13
CA ILE A 3 22.56 -4.77 -1.15
C ILE A 3 21.52 -3.68 -0.86
N GLU A 4 21.68 -2.51 -1.47
CA GLU A 4 20.68 -1.44 -1.46
C GLU A 4 20.06 -1.34 -2.85
N TYR A 5 18.75 -1.42 -2.93
CA TYR A 5 18.01 -1.20 -4.16
C TYR A 5 17.41 0.20 -4.15
N GLU A 6 17.51 0.87 -5.27
CA GLU A 6 16.81 2.13 -5.53
C GLU A 6 15.51 1.83 -6.28
N ALA A 7 14.42 2.45 -5.85
CA ALA A 7 13.11 2.28 -6.47
C ALA A 7 12.87 3.37 -7.52
N LEU A 8 12.59 2.95 -8.76
CA LEU A 8 12.03 3.83 -9.78
C LEU A 8 10.51 3.75 -9.71
N ILE A 9 9.84 4.91 -9.57
CA ILE A 9 8.40 4.97 -9.31
C ILE A 9 7.70 5.59 -10.51
N GLY A 10 6.68 4.86 -11.00
CA GLY A 10 5.71 5.38 -11.95
C GLY A 10 4.29 5.29 -11.35
N HIS A 11 3.37 6.06 -11.88
CA HIS A 11 1.97 5.99 -11.49
C HIS A 11 1.04 6.11 -12.70
N LEU A 12 -0.13 5.49 -12.57
CA LEU A 12 -1.26 5.70 -13.46
C LEU A 12 -2.46 6.10 -12.60
N TYR A 13 -2.99 7.29 -12.84
CA TYR A 13 -4.15 7.80 -12.12
C TYR A 13 -5.25 8.16 -13.11
N ILE A 14 -6.42 7.53 -12.98
CA ILE A 14 -7.56 7.70 -13.90
C ILE A 14 -8.75 8.21 -13.10
N VAL A 15 -9.31 9.33 -13.52
CA VAL A 15 -10.54 9.92 -12.95
C VAL A 15 -11.54 10.17 -14.06
N GLY A 16 -12.74 9.61 -13.94
CA GLY A 16 -13.79 9.77 -14.96
C GLY A 16 -13.36 9.31 -16.35
N GLY A 17 -12.53 8.26 -16.44
CA GLY A 17 -12.01 7.71 -17.70
C GLY A 17 -10.87 8.52 -18.34
N ARG A 18 -10.31 9.51 -17.63
CA ARG A 18 -9.19 10.33 -18.11
C ARG A 18 -7.96 10.12 -17.27
N ALA A 19 -6.82 9.89 -17.91
CA ALA A 19 -5.53 9.85 -17.23
C ALA A 19 -5.15 11.24 -16.71
N ILE A 20 -4.76 11.29 -15.45
CA ILE A 20 -4.32 12.49 -14.74
C ILE A 20 -2.79 12.40 -14.59
N SER A 21 -2.09 13.48 -14.93
CA SER A 21 -0.62 13.51 -14.95
C SER A 21 0.03 13.65 -13.59
N VAL A 22 -0.72 14.05 -12.57
CA VAL A 22 -0.22 14.11 -11.18
C VAL A 22 -0.46 12.78 -10.47
N ALA A 23 0.36 12.49 -9.48
CA ALA A 23 0.19 11.30 -8.65
C ALA A 23 -1.16 11.33 -7.91
N PRO A 24 -1.80 10.17 -7.65
CA PRO A 24 -2.98 10.10 -6.82
C PRO A 24 -2.67 10.62 -5.41
N PRO A 25 -3.61 11.34 -4.75
CA PRO A 25 -3.35 11.99 -3.46
C PRO A 25 -2.83 11.05 -2.36
N GLY A 26 -3.31 9.80 -2.36
CA GLY A 26 -2.90 8.80 -1.37
C GLY A 26 -1.63 8.01 -1.72
N LEU A 27 -0.90 8.38 -2.77
CA LEU A 27 0.37 7.75 -3.11
C LEU A 27 1.51 8.46 -2.39
N LEU A 28 2.26 7.72 -1.58
CA LEU A 28 3.47 8.16 -0.92
C LEU A 28 4.60 7.17 -1.15
N VAL A 29 5.80 7.65 -1.42
CA VAL A 29 7.04 6.87 -1.33
C VAL A 29 8.09 7.74 -0.66
N GLU A 30 8.66 7.24 0.42
CA GLU A 30 9.58 7.99 1.26
C GLU A 30 10.76 7.10 1.68
N ALA A 31 11.97 7.59 1.45
CA ALA A 31 13.17 7.01 2.01
C ALA A 31 13.33 7.44 3.47
N ALA A 32 14.03 6.64 4.27
CA ALA A 32 14.22 6.92 5.68
C ALA A 32 14.67 8.36 5.96
N PRO A 33 13.90 9.13 6.76
CA PRO A 33 14.30 10.48 7.16
C PRO A 33 15.50 10.41 8.12
N LYS A 34 16.24 11.52 8.24
CA LYS A 34 17.41 11.60 9.13
C LYS A 34 17.13 11.25 10.62
N ARG A 35 15.88 11.35 11.03
CA ARG A 35 15.42 11.06 12.40
C ARG A 35 14.69 9.71 12.51
N ALA A 36 14.84 8.85 11.51
CA ALA A 36 14.25 7.52 11.58
C ALA A 36 14.71 6.76 12.82
N ALA A 37 13.83 5.97 13.40
CA ALA A 37 14.16 5.11 14.53
C ALA A 37 15.29 4.14 14.15
N ARG A 38 16.07 3.72 15.16
CA ARG A 38 17.19 2.80 14.97
C ARG A 38 16.75 1.54 14.25
N GLY A 39 17.46 1.20 13.18
CA GLY A 39 17.17 0.04 12.33
C GLY A 39 16.14 0.32 11.21
N ARG A 40 15.83 1.62 10.95
CA ARG A 40 15.01 2.08 9.84
C ARG A 40 15.80 2.90 8.81
N GLU A 41 17.07 3.12 9.05
CA GLU A 41 17.91 4.10 8.34
C GLU A 41 18.07 3.81 6.83
N THR A 42 17.81 2.56 6.41
CA THR A 42 17.91 2.12 5.00
C THR A 42 16.58 1.70 4.41
N ASP A 43 15.48 1.92 5.14
CA ASP A 43 14.16 1.53 4.67
C ASP A 43 13.60 2.54 3.67
N THR A 44 12.88 2.04 2.67
CA THR A 44 11.98 2.84 1.86
C THR A 44 10.56 2.41 2.18
N PHE A 45 9.76 3.33 2.72
CA PHE A 45 8.34 3.15 2.96
C PHE A 45 7.53 3.61 1.75
N PHE A 46 6.45 2.92 1.44
CA PHE A 46 5.49 3.35 0.43
C PHE A 46 4.08 2.96 0.83
N ALA A 47 3.12 3.78 0.41
CA ALA A 47 1.71 3.55 0.64
C ALA A 47 0.87 4.01 -0.55
N LEU A 48 -0.23 3.30 -0.79
CA LEU A 48 -1.31 3.68 -1.68
C LEU A 48 -2.61 3.64 -0.88
N VAL A 49 -3.14 4.82 -0.56
CA VAL A 49 -4.43 4.99 0.12
C VAL A 49 -5.45 5.38 -0.94
N THR A 50 -6.51 4.60 -1.08
CA THR A 50 -7.56 4.82 -2.11
C THR A 50 -8.92 5.05 -1.48
N PRO A 51 -9.79 5.82 -2.13
CA PRO A 51 -11.16 6.02 -1.69
C PRO A 51 -11.92 4.71 -1.53
N ALA A 52 -12.80 4.66 -0.52
CA ALA A 52 -13.78 3.60 -0.32
C ALA A 52 -15.09 4.19 0.22
N GLY A 53 -16.12 3.36 0.30
CA GLY A 53 -17.44 3.76 0.79
C GLY A 53 -18.18 4.70 -0.17
N GLU A 54 -19.28 5.26 0.34
CA GLU A 54 -20.15 6.16 -0.45
C GLU A 54 -19.68 7.62 -0.44
N THR A 55 -18.98 8.03 0.62
CA THR A 55 -18.52 9.40 0.81
C THR A 55 -17.04 9.51 0.48
N ILE A 56 -16.73 10.16 -0.62
CA ILE A 56 -15.33 10.42 -1.02
C ILE A 56 -14.80 11.59 -0.20
N ALA A 57 -13.71 11.37 0.52
CA ALA A 57 -13.04 12.41 1.28
C ALA A 57 -12.27 13.39 0.36
N PRO A 58 -11.97 14.60 0.83
CA PRO A 58 -11.07 15.50 0.11
C PRO A 58 -9.68 14.89 -0.13
N ALA A 59 -8.99 15.30 -1.19
CA ALA A 59 -7.65 14.81 -1.54
C ALA A 59 -6.66 14.86 -0.34
N ALA A 60 -6.66 15.97 0.40
CA ALA A 60 -5.81 16.16 1.58
C ALA A 60 -6.01 15.10 2.68
N PHE A 61 -7.16 14.43 2.73
CA PHE A 61 -7.40 13.33 3.65
C PHE A 61 -6.51 12.13 3.32
N TYR A 62 -6.46 11.72 2.05
CA TYR A 62 -5.66 10.57 1.61
C TYR A 62 -4.16 10.86 1.72
N GLU A 63 -3.74 12.09 1.37
CA GLU A 63 -2.37 12.56 1.55
C GLU A 63 -1.96 12.48 3.02
N ARG A 64 -2.82 12.98 3.91
CA ARG A 64 -2.56 12.98 5.36
C ARG A 64 -2.46 11.57 5.91
N MET A 65 -3.31 10.64 5.48
CA MET A 65 -3.26 9.25 5.94
C MET A 65 -1.99 8.54 5.48
N ALA A 66 -1.58 8.74 4.23
CA ALA A 66 -0.34 8.16 3.73
C ALA A 66 0.88 8.71 4.47
N GLN A 67 0.90 10.03 4.74
CA GLN A 67 1.98 10.66 5.50
C GLN A 67 2.02 10.18 6.95
N LEU A 68 0.87 10.11 7.63
CA LEU A 68 0.78 9.61 9.00
C LEU A 68 1.32 8.17 9.10
N ALA A 69 0.97 7.31 8.14
CA ALA A 69 1.48 5.96 8.10
C ALA A 69 3.02 5.90 7.96
N SER A 70 3.61 6.78 7.15
CA SER A 70 5.06 6.88 6.99
C SER A 70 5.73 7.40 8.27
N ASP A 71 5.21 8.48 8.84
CA ASP A 71 5.75 9.08 10.06
C ASP A 71 5.77 8.07 11.21
N GLU A 72 4.64 7.38 11.46
CA GLU A 72 4.53 6.35 12.49
C GLU A 72 5.48 5.18 12.24
N TYR A 73 5.61 4.75 10.97
CA TYR A 73 6.55 3.68 10.62
C TYR A 73 7.99 4.04 10.96
N PHE A 74 8.43 5.23 10.56
CA PHE A 74 9.80 5.65 10.78
C PHE A 74 10.11 6.00 12.24
N GLU A 75 9.10 6.32 13.04
CA GLU A 75 9.22 6.52 14.49
C GLU A 75 9.19 5.20 15.28
N SER A 76 8.65 4.13 14.70
CA SER A 76 8.49 2.85 15.37
C SER A 76 9.80 2.07 15.46
N SER A 77 9.97 1.28 16.52
CA SER A 77 11.09 0.34 16.69
C SER A 77 10.64 -1.12 16.44
N GLY A 78 11.56 -2.05 16.46
CA GLY A 78 11.26 -3.48 16.35
C GLY A 78 11.29 -4.03 14.92
N SER A 79 10.61 -5.15 14.68
CA SER A 79 10.60 -5.79 13.37
C SER A 79 9.77 -4.99 12.35
N VAL A 80 10.13 -5.08 11.06
CA VAL A 80 9.36 -4.42 9.98
C VAL A 80 7.91 -4.89 9.96
N THR A 81 7.71 -6.21 10.10
CA THR A 81 6.36 -6.80 10.05
C THR A 81 5.48 -6.30 11.20
N SER A 82 6.03 -6.23 12.43
CA SER A 82 5.28 -5.71 13.57
C SER A 82 4.95 -4.24 13.35
N ALA A 83 5.95 -3.41 13.08
CA ALA A 83 5.75 -1.99 12.87
C ALA A 83 4.74 -1.67 11.76
N LEU A 84 4.84 -2.35 10.61
CA LEU A 84 3.91 -2.14 9.51
C LEU A 84 2.47 -2.55 9.90
N ARG A 85 2.32 -3.64 10.67
CA ARG A 85 1.01 -4.06 11.19
C ARG A 85 0.45 -3.04 12.18
N ASP A 86 1.27 -2.57 13.12
CA ASP A 86 0.86 -1.61 14.14
C ASP A 86 0.45 -0.27 13.51
N VAL A 87 1.22 0.22 12.54
CA VAL A 87 0.86 1.42 11.76
C VAL A 87 -0.50 1.27 11.08
N LEU A 88 -0.72 0.15 10.38
CA LEU A 88 -1.99 -0.08 9.70
C LEU A 88 -3.17 -0.17 10.69
N ALA A 89 -2.95 -0.77 11.86
CA ALA A 89 -3.97 -0.83 12.92
C ALA A 89 -4.26 0.57 13.47
N ASN A 90 -3.24 1.36 13.77
CA ASN A 90 -3.37 2.69 14.34
C ASN A 90 -4.08 3.67 13.40
N ILE A 91 -3.71 3.70 12.12
CA ILE A 91 -4.40 4.58 11.16
C ILE A 91 -5.86 4.17 10.97
N ASN A 92 -6.18 2.88 11.05
CA ASN A 92 -7.57 2.42 11.04
C ASN A 92 -8.32 2.85 12.30
N GLU A 93 -7.72 2.68 13.49
CA GLU A 93 -8.33 3.08 14.77
C GLU A 93 -8.64 4.57 14.77
N ASN A 94 -7.69 5.42 14.39
CA ASN A 94 -7.86 6.87 14.27
C ASN A 94 -9.06 7.23 13.36
N LEU A 95 -9.19 6.53 12.22
CA LEU A 95 -10.29 6.78 11.29
C LEU A 95 -11.63 6.25 11.84
N PHE A 96 -11.63 5.09 12.50
CA PHE A 96 -12.81 4.54 13.15
C PHE A 96 -13.33 5.46 14.28
N GLU A 97 -12.43 6.00 15.11
CA GLU A 97 -12.79 6.95 16.14
C GLU A 97 -13.35 8.25 15.56
N HIS A 98 -12.73 8.80 14.51
CA HIS A 98 -13.26 9.93 13.77
C HIS A 98 -14.70 9.66 13.28
N ASN A 99 -14.90 8.53 12.61
CA ASN A 99 -16.21 8.13 12.08
C ASN A 99 -17.26 7.88 13.16
N SER A 100 -16.84 7.60 14.39
CA SER A 100 -17.75 7.39 15.53
C SER A 100 -18.25 8.70 16.11
N THR A 101 -17.55 9.81 15.88
CA THR A 101 -17.83 11.13 16.46
C THR A 101 -18.31 12.16 15.45
N ASP A 102 -17.91 12.06 14.18
CA ASP A 102 -18.31 12.99 13.10
C ASP A 102 -19.44 12.38 12.26
N PRO A 103 -20.48 13.16 11.92
CA PRO A 103 -21.55 12.68 11.04
C PRO A 103 -21.07 12.36 9.61
N ARG A 104 -19.96 12.97 9.17
CA ARG A 104 -19.32 12.64 7.89
C ARG A 104 -18.35 11.48 8.09
N ARG A 105 -18.76 10.33 7.65
CA ARG A 105 -17.94 9.12 7.71
C ARG A 105 -17.16 8.94 6.43
N TYR A 106 -15.86 8.70 6.55
CA TYR A 106 -14.97 8.41 5.46
C TYR A 106 -14.45 6.99 5.57
N GLU A 107 -14.28 6.37 4.43
CA GLU A 107 -13.67 5.05 4.32
C GLU A 107 -12.51 5.11 3.35
N ALA A 108 -11.51 4.27 3.58
CA ALA A 108 -10.38 4.15 2.68
C ALA A 108 -9.87 2.70 2.63
N ASN A 109 -9.25 2.35 1.51
CA ASN A 109 -8.41 1.16 1.44
C ASN A 109 -6.96 1.58 1.50
N VAL A 110 -6.10 0.72 2.01
CA VAL A 110 -4.65 0.97 2.04
C VAL A 110 -3.87 -0.28 1.65
N ILE A 111 -2.86 -0.08 0.83
CA ILE A 111 -1.75 -1.02 0.67
C ILE A 111 -0.49 -0.24 1.02
N ALA A 112 0.25 -0.71 2.00
CA ALA A 112 1.53 -0.13 2.40
C ALA A 112 2.62 -1.19 2.36
N GLY A 113 3.85 -0.75 2.21
CA GLY A 113 4.98 -1.65 2.21
C GLY A 113 6.29 -0.99 2.57
N VAL A 114 7.27 -1.84 2.77
CA VAL A 114 8.62 -1.46 3.14
C VAL A 114 9.61 -2.28 2.33
N LEU A 115 10.52 -1.60 1.67
CA LEU A 115 11.69 -2.20 1.07
C LEU A 115 12.89 -2.01 2.02
N ARG A 116 13.49 -3.12 2.46
CA ARG A 116 14.71 -3.14 3.28
C ARG A 116 15.73 -4.08 2.64
N GLY A 117 16.76 -3.54 2.02
CA GLY A 117 17.70 -4.36 1.26
C GLY A 117 16.98 -5.17 0.18
N ALA A 118 17.05 -6.51 0.26
CA ALA A 118 16.34 -7.42 -0.64
C ALA A 118 14.98 -7.90 -0.12
N ASP A 119 14.55 -7.44 1.04
CA ASP A 119 13.28 -7.83 1.65
C ASP A 119 12.20 -6.79 1.37
N LEU A 120 11.11 -7.22 0.77
CA LEU A 120 9.90 -6.44 0.52
C LEU A 120 8.79 -6.94 1.44
N TYR A 121 8.27 -6.06 2.26
CA TYR A 121 7.13 -6.32 3.16
C TYR A 121 5.91 -5.58 2.64
N LEU A 122 4.78 -6.25 2.58
CA LEU A 122 3.51 -5.66 2.18
C LEU A 122 2.46 -5.90 3.27
N GLY A 123 1.59 -4.92 3.45
CA GLY A 123 0.42 -5.01 4.30
C GLY A 123 -0.76 -4.28 3.67
N LYS A 124 -1.99 -4.77 3.89
CA LYS A 124 -3.19 -4.08 3.42
C LYS A 124 -4.36 -4.18 4.38
N ILE A 125 -5.23 -3.18 4.32
CA ILE A 125 -6.60 -3.18 4.86
C ILE A 125 -7.55 -2.79 3.72
N GLY A 126 -8.71 -3.43 3.69
CA GLY A 126 -9.71 -3.16 2.66
C GLY A 126 -9.42 -3.85 1.34
N THR A 127 -9.95 -3.30 0.27
CA THR A 127 -9.86 -3.85 -1.07
C THR A 127 -8.65 -3.29 -1.81
N GLY A 128 -7.91 -4.16 -2.49
CA GLY A 128 -6.74 -3.77 -3.26
C GLY A 128 -5.88 -4.98 -3.61
N ALA A 129 -5.01 -4.82 -4.58
CA ALA A 129 -4.19 -5.88 -5.10
C ALA A 129 -2.76 -5.40 -5.41
N GLY A 130 -1.82 -6.32 -5.31
CA GLY A 130 -0.46 -6.15 -5.77
C GLY A 130 -0.03 -7.28 -6.70
N LEU A 131 0.84 -6.97 -7.64
CA LEU A 131 1.47 -7.94 -8.52
C LEU A 131 2.98 -7.71 -8.50
N LEU A 132 3.72 -8.75 -8.17
CA LEU A 132 5.17 -8.73 -8.09
C LEU A 132 5.73 -9.58 -9.23
N ALA A 133 6.36 -8.94 -10.21
CA ALA A 133 7.08 -9.61 -11.28
C ALA A 133 8.55 -9.79 -10.88
N LEU A 134 8.91 -11.02 -10.57
CA LEU A 134 10.28 -11.49 -10.37
C LEU A 134 10.81 -12.01 -11.70
N LYS A 135 12.12 -12.30 -11.77
CA LYS A 135 12.78 -12.71 -13.02
C LYS A 135 12.03 -13.83 -13.77
N ASP A 136 11.57 -14.85 -13.06
CA ASP A 136 10.99 -16.06 -13.67
C ASP A 136 9.58 -16.38 -13.16
N VAL A 137 9.05 -15.58 -12.22
CA VAL A 137 7.78 -15.84 -11.55
C VAL A 137 7.04 -14.54 -11.27
N THR A 138 5.75 -14.55 -11.51
CA THR A 138 4.85 -13.47 -11.06
C THR A 138 4.07 -13.95 -9.85
N GLN A 139 4.03 -13.14 -8.81
CA GLN A 139 3.30 -13.41 -7.57
C GLN A 139 2.28 -12.31 -7.30
N ALA A 140 1.09 -12.68 -6.87
CA ALA A 140 0.05 -11.76 -6.50
C ALA A 140 -0.03 -11.58 -4.97
N PHE A 141 -0.53 -10.41 -4.54
CA PHE A 141 -0.80 -10.07 -3.14
C PHE A 141 -2.22 -9.52 -3.01
N PRO A 142 -2.99 -9.93 -2.03
CA PRO A 142 -2.71 -10.86 -0.91
C PRO A 142 -2.81 -12.34 -1.31
N ALA A 143 -3.33 -12.62 -2.48
CA ALA A 143 -3.54 -13.96 -3.03
C ALA A 143 -3.63 -13.88 -4.56
N ASP A 144 -3.76 -15.01 -5.22
CA ASP A 144 -4.01 -15.08 -6.66
C ASP A 144 -5.23 -14.22 -7.05
N PHE A 145 -5.16 -13.55 -8.21
CA PHE A 145 -6.26 -12.71 -8.71
C PHE A 145 -7.52 -13.50 -9.08
N SER A 146 -7.43 -14.80 -9.21
CA SER A 146 -8.59 -15.67 -9.34
C SER A 146 -9.41 -15.75 -8.04
N ASP A 147 -8.78 -15.55 -6.88
CA ASP A 147 -9.47 -15.47 -5.59
C ASP A 147 -9.98 -14.03 -5.33
N LYS A 148 -11.09 -13.68 -5.98
CA LYS A 148 -11.71 -12.37 -5.84
C LYS A 148 -12.15 -12.06 -4.40
N ALA A 149 -12.43 -13.08 -3.58
CA ALA A 149 -12.79 -12.88 -2.18
C ALA A 149 -11.58 -12.44 -1.35
N ALA A 150 -10.39 -13.01 -1.61
CA ALA A 150 -9.18 -12.62 -0.91
C ALA A 150 -8.69 -11.20 -1.26
N LEU A 151 -9.03 -10.70 -2.46
CA LEU A 151 -8.69 -9.33 -2.89
C LEU A 151 -9.57 -8.27 -2.22
N LYS A 152 -10.80 -8.64 -1.83
CA LYS A 152 -11.73 -7.77 -1.11
C LYS A 152 -11.38 -7.73 0.37
N GLY A 153 -11.93 -6.75 1.06
CA GLY A 153 -11.80 -6.59 2.51
C GLY A 153 -12.67 -5.44 2.98
N VAL A 154 -12.93 -5.41 4.29
CA VAL A 154 -13.61 -4.29 4.93
C VAL A 154 -12.67 -3.09 4.95
N SER A 155 -13.15 -1.95 4.48
CA SER A 155 -12.37 -0.71 4.40
C SER A 155 -11.96 -0.21 5.79
N MET A 156 -10.90 0.58 5.85
CA MET A 156 -10.52 1.30 7.06
C MET A 156 -11.65 2.23 7.52
N GLY A 157 -11.80 2.36 8.83
CA GLY A 157 -12.77 3.23 9.48
C GLY A 157 -14.16 2.60 9.66
N VAL A 158 -14.36 1.35 9.22
CA VAL A 158 -15.64 0.61 9.35
C VAL A 158 -15.66 -0.24 10.60
N GLU A 159 -14.57 -0.93 10.90
CA GLU A 159 -14.43 -1.80 12.06
C GLU A 159 -13.24 -1.35 12.91
N MET A 160 -13.39 -1.42 14.24
CA MET A 160 -12.32 -1.06 15.18
C MET A 160 -11.10 -1.96 15.02
N THR A 161 -11.31 -3.24 14.77
CA THR A 161 -10.25 -4.24 14.58
C THR A 161 -10.29 -4.74 13.14
N PRO A 162 -9.47 -4.16 12.24
CA PRO A 162 -9.50 -4.53 10.83
C PRO A 162 -8.78 -5.86 10.57
N GLU A 163 -9.17 -6.54 9.51
CA GLU A 163 -8.37 -7.64 8.95
C GLU A 163 -7.16 -7.06 8.22
N ILE A 164 -5.95 -7.32 8.74
CA ILE A 164 -4.69 -6.89 8.12
C ILE A 164 -4.03 -8.08 7.43
N LYS A 165 -3.99 -8.06 6.10
CA LYS A 165 -3.27 -9.08 5.32
C LYS A 165 -1.82 -8.65 5.14
N MET A 166 -0.89 -9.56 5.40
CA MET A 166 0.55 -9.29 5.36
C MET A 166 1.26 -10.32 4.50
N ALA A 167 2.31 -9.88 3.80
CA ALA A 167 3.21 -10.76 3.07
C ALA A 167 4.65 -10.25 3.11
N LYS A 168 5.60 -11.17 2.91
CA LYS A 168 7.02 -10.86 2.75
C LYS A 168 7.54 -11.55 1.50
N TYR A 169 8.30 -10.83 0.70
CA TYR A 169 8.93 -11.31 -0.51
C TYR A 169 10.42 -11.01 -0.48
N THR A 170 11.20 -11.81 -1.20
CA THR A 170 12.59 -11.45 -1.50
C THR A 170 12.66 -10.94 -2.94
N VAL A 171 13.20 -9.75 -3.12
CA VAL A 171 13.33 -9.08 -4.40
C VAL A 171 14.77 -9.06 -4.89
N SER A 172 14.93 -8.85 -6.18
CA SER A 172 16.22 -8.68 -6.85
C SER A 172 16.21 -7.43 -7.73
N ALA A 173 17.35 -7.08 -8.30
CA ALA A 173 17.40 -6.02 -9.30
C ALA A 173 16.39 -6.31 -10.44
N ASN A 174 15.72 -5.27 -10.90
CA ASN A 174 14.69 -5.31 -11.93
C ASN A 174 13.38 -6.03 -11.52
N THR A 175 13.17 -6.32 -10.23
CA THR A 175 11.85 -6.69 -9.74
C THR A 175 10.88 -5.52 -9.94
N ARG A 176 9.69 -5.80 -10.46
CA ARG A 176 8.63 -4.80 -10.62
C ARG A 176 7.50 -5.11 -9.66
N LEU A 177 7.05 -4.07 -8.96
CA LEU A 177 5.90 -4.13 -8.06
C LEU A 177 4.82 -3.20 -8.60
N LEU A 178 3.66 -3.74 -8.91
CA LEU A 178 2.44 -3.00 -9.19
C LEU A 178 1.53 -3.06 -7.97
N LEU A 179 1.11 -1.91 -7.48
CA LEU A 179 0.06 -1.79 -6.47
C LEU A 179 -1.13 -1.06 -7.08
N ALA A 180 -2.33 -1.54 -6.84
CA ALA A 180 -3.53 -0.95 -7.40
C ALA A 180 -4.74 -1.13 -6.49
N ASP A 181 -5.76 -0.32 -6.75
CA ASP A 181 -7.08 -0.52 -6.18
C ASP A 181 -7.76 -1.79 -6.76
N ALA A 182 -9.00 -2.02 -6.38
CA ALA A 182 -9.77 -3.18 -6.81
C ALA A 182 -9.97 -3.28 -8.33
N ALA A 183 -9.88 -2.18 -9.05
CA ALA A 183 -10.14 -2.15 -10.49
C ALA A 183 -9.15 -3.01 -11.26
N LEU A 184 -7.91 -3.14 -10.77
CA LEU A 184 -6.93 -4.03 -11.37
C LEU A 184 -7.36 -5.49 -11.35
N ALA A 185 -8.00 -5.92 -10.27
CA ALA A 185 -8.47 -7.29 -10.11
C ALA A 185 -9.64 -7.67 -11.05
N GLU A 186 -10.28 -6.69 -11.67
CA GLU A 186 -11.31 -6.91 -12.69
C GLU A 186 -10.72 -7.13 -14.09
N GLN A 187 -9.44 -6.83 -14.29
CA GLN A 187 -8.74 -7.05 -15.55
C GLN A 187 -8.31 -8.51 -15.68
N PRO A 188 -8.19 -9.04 -16.92
CA PRO A 188 -7.60 -10.36 -17.15
C PRO A 188 -6.17 -10.43 -16.62
N LEU A 189 -5.87 -11.43 -15.82
CA LEU A 189 -4.56 -11.54 -15.16
C LEU A 189 -3.40 -11.63 -16.17
N ASP A 190 -3.59 -12.34 -17.27
CA ASP A 190 -2.61 -12.49 -18.35
C ASP A 190 -2.26 -11.15 -19.01
N GLU A 191 -3.23 -10.28 -19.23
CA GLU A 191 -3.00 -8.91 -19.73
C GLU A 191 -2.22 -8.06 -18.73
N VAL A 192 -2.59 -8.15 -17.44
CA VAL A 192 -1.88 -7.42 -16.38
C VAL A 192 -0.44 -7.94 -16.24
N GLN A 193 -0.24 -9.25 -16.26
CA GLN A 193 1.09 -9.85 -16.19
C GLN A 193 1.95 -9.45 -17.39
N ALA A 194 1.38 -9.47 -18.61
CA ALA A 194 2.08 -9.03 -19.81
C ALA A 194 2.49 -7.54 -19.69
N ALA A 195 1.58 -6.67 -19.22
CA ALA A 195 1.87 -5.25 -19.06
C ALA A 195 2.98 -4.98 -18.01
N VAL A 196 3.00 -5.73 -16.90
CA VAL A 196 4.04 -5.60 -15.86
C VAL A 196 5.35 -6.22 -16.31
N GLY A 197 5.32 -7.23 -17.18
CA GLY A 197 6.50 -7.90 -17.75
C GLY A 197 7.15 -7.16 -18.91
N LEU A 198 6.50 -6.17 -19.53
CA LEU A 198 7.08 -5.37 -20.63
C LEU A 198 8.28 -4.54 -20.14
N GLU A 199 9.38 -4.62 -20.89
CA GLU A 199 10.59 -3.82 -20.69
C GLU A 199 10.40 -2.36 -21.08
#